data_14a3c2030fb7d28971f7b62536a3eaf9
#
_entry.id   14a3c2030fb7d28971f7b62536a3eaf9
#
_cell.length_a   1.000
_cell.length_b   1.000
_cell.length_c   1.000
_cell.angle_alpha   90.00
_cell.angle_beta   90.00
_cell.angle_gamma   90.00
#
_symmetry.space_group_name_H-M   'P 1'
#
loop_
_entity.id
_entity.type
_entity.pdbx_description
1 polymer ?
#
loop_
_entity_poly.entity_id
_entity_poly.type
_entity_poly.pdbx_seq_one_letter_code
_entity_poly.pdbx_strand_id
1 'polypeptide(L)'
;MSRIHECVLQSESFELAPKIGKPNAKLGAVMDFIPDFLEDGIGLDEAIKQAALKADYYVNIINSKIDSIKETWEIYSKSLEELNKTPTNKIRRILSDKDWDTVNGCVQSCLKNKEIYDKLHPKNLYDEFVDSYFEDALFIDFIVTYQGKQCAILPFKLKIDNWTIDFDSKILTLNDLKTTRKSVNVFMKEGNSFDHYDYCRQMNVYGAVLWYYCMKHFGVSKELGWQLKTNMLVVETIPNYWSRSYYVTNEQLKLGKRHFNELMFRVAYCEMFGYDKEIEFE
;
A
#
# COMPACT_ATOMS: atom_id res chain seq x y z
N MET A 1 -3.88 -0.72 6.08
CA MET A 1 -2.84 -1.16 5.11
C MET A 1 -1.95 -0.01 4.64
N SER A 2 -2.49 1.13 4.21
CA SER A 2 -1.69 2.28 3.76
C SER A 2 -0.59 2.73 4.73
N ARG A 3 -0.84 2.67 6.05
CA ARG A 3 0.12 3.13 7.07
C ARG A 3 1.39 2.28 7.16
N ILE A 4 1.30 0.98 6.93
CA ILE A 4 2.48 0.10 6.87
C ILE A 4 3.31 0.47 5.64
N HIS A 5 2.68 0.66 4.48
CA HIS A 5 3.35 1.10 3.26
C HIS A 5 4.05 2.44 3.45
N GLU A 6 3.36 3.45 4.00
CA GLU A 6 3.97 4.77 4.29
C GLU A 6 5.22 4.65 5.17
N CYS A 7 5.15 3.92 6.29
CA CYS A 7 6.27 3.81 7.22
C CYS A 7 7.41 2.89 6.73
N VAL A 8 7.14 1.96 5.81
CA VAL A 8 8.16 1.05 5.26
C VAL A 8 8.77 1.62 3.99
N LEU A 9 7.93 2.09 3.04
CA LEU A 9 8.36 2.50 1.72
C LEU A 9 8.76 3.98 1.64
N GLN A 10 8.15 4.82 2.47
CA GLN A 10 8.37 6.27 2.50
C GLN A 10 8.92 6.72 3.86
N SER A 11 9.82 5.95 4.45
CA SER A 11 10.39 6.19 5.78
C SER A 11 11.14 7.51 5.93
N GLU A 12 11.52 8.15 4.83
CA GLU A 12 12.12 9.49 4.85
C GLU A 12 11.07 10.60 5.06
N SER A 13 9.84 10.39 4.59
CA SER A 13 8.75 11.38 4.66
C SER A 13 7.76 11.09 5.79
N PHE A 14 7.64 9.84 6.21
CA PHE A 14 6.67 9.40 7.22
C PHE A 14 7.34 8.66 8.36
N GLU A 15 6.84 8.88 9.56
CA GLU A 15 7.22 8.10 10.74
C GLU A 15 5.97 7.71 11.54
N LEU A 16 6.06 6.56 12.21
CA LEU A 16 5.05 6.19 13.18
C LEU A 16 5.31 6.96 14.47
N ALA A 17 4.34 7.79 14.88
CA ALA A 17 4.42 8.48 16.17
C ALA A 17 4.56 7.47 17.31
N PRO A 18 5.20 7.82 18.42
CA PRO A 18 5.14 7.02 19.64
C PRO A 18 3.70 6.69 20.04
N LYS A 19 3.52 5.60 20.76
CA LYS A 19 2.21 5.23 21.31
C LYS A 19 1.78 6.25 22.35
N ILE A 20 0.66 6.92 22.12
CA ILE A 20 0.20 8.04 22.95
C ILE A 20 -1.17 7.81 23.60
N GLY A 21 -1.61 6.55 23.70
CA GLY A 21 -2.88 6.22 24.33
C GLY A 21 -4.12 6.59 23.52
N LYS A 22 -4.00 6.69 22.19
CA LYS A 22 -5.15 6.96 21.33
C LYS A 22 -6.17 5.82 21.39
N PRO A 23 -7.45 6.09 21.71
CA PRO A 23 -8.49 5.07 21.74
C PRO A 23 -8.69 4.39 20.40
N ASN A 24 -9.23 3.17 20.44
CA ASN A 24 -9.54 2.40 19.24
C ASN A 24 -10.86 2.82 18.58
N ALA A 25 -11.01 2.43 17.31
CA ALA A 25 -12.24 2.53 16.54
C ALA A 25 -12.90 3.93 16.56
N LYS A 26 -14.23 3.97 16.74
CA LYS A 26 -15.02 5.21 16.70
C LYS A 26 -14.65 6.21 17.78
N LEU A 27 -14.24 5.77 18.96
CA LEU A 27 -13.81 6.69 20.03
C LEU A 27 -12.53 7.43 19.61
N GLY A 28 -11.60 6.76 18.94
CA GLY A 28 -10.43 7.41 18.35
C GLY A 28 -10.79 8.45 17.29
N ALA A 29 -11.83 8.21 16.49
CA ALA A 29 -12.34 9.18 15.52
C ALA A 29 -12.97 10.41 16.23
N VAL A 30 -13.68 10.21 17.36
CA VAL A 30 -14.19 11.33 18.17
C VAL A 30 -13.02 12.21 18.62
N MET A 31 -11.92 11.60 19.12
CA MET A 31 -10.72 12.36 19.53
C MET A 31 -10.13 13.19 18.40
N ASP A 32 -10.15 12.67 17.18
CA ASP A 32 -9.62 13.38 15.99
C ASP A 32 -10.48 14.58 15.58
N PHE A 33 -11.78 14.56 15.87
CA PHE A 33 -12.70 15.63 15.49
C PHE A 33 -12.89 16.71 16.56
N ILE A 34 -12.56 16.44 17.84
CA ILE A 34 -12.71 17.44 18.91
C ILE A 34 -11.93 18.73 18.61
N PRO A 35 -10.65 18.70 18.15
CA PRO A 35 -9.91 19.91 17.85
C PRO A 35 -10.62 20.85 16.88
N ASP A 36 -11.19 20.31 15.81
CA ASP A 36 -11.89 21.10 14.77
C ASP A 36 -12.96 22.01 15.43
N PHE A 37 -13.76 21.44 16.34
CA PHE A 37 -14.85 22.15 17.01
C PHE A 37 -14.36 23.11 18.12
N LEU A 38 -13.22 22.80 18.76
CA LEU A 38 -12.61 23.71 19.73
C LEU A 38 -11.99 24.93 19.02
N GLU A 39 -11.41 24.76 17.84
CA GLU A 39 -10.89 25.85 17.01
C GLU A 39 -12.03 26.78 16.53
N ASP A 40 -13.23 26.25 16.31
CA ASP A 40 -14.43 27.02 16.01
C ASP A 40 -15.02 27.76 17.23
N GLY A 41 -14.37 27.70 18.40
CA GLY A 41 -14.77 28.37 19.64
C GLY A 41 -15.90 27.68 20.41
N ILE A 42 -16.21 26.43 20.08
CA ILE A 42 -17.24 25.64 20.75
C ILE A 42 -16.71 25.11 22.08
N GLY A 43 -17.51 25.16 23.15
CA GLY A 43 -17.13 24.61 24.45
C GLY A 43 -16.95 23.09 24.40
N LEU A 44 -16.05 22.55 25.25
CA LEU A 44 -15.62 21.15 25.21
C LEU A 44 -16.79 20.14 25.21
N ASP A 45 -17.83 20.35 26.00
CA ASP A 45 -18.99 19.44 26.07
C ASP A 45 -19.74 19.36 24.76
N GLU A 46 -19.94 20.51 24.13
CA GLU A 46 -20.61 20.58 22.85
C GLU A 46 -19.71 20.09 21.72
N ALA A 47 -18.41 20.39 21.76
CA ALA A 47 -17.43 19.87 20.84
C ALA A 47 -17.39 18.33 20.86
N ILE A 48 -17.44 17.72 22.05
CA ILE A 48 -17.54 16.26 22.22
C ILE A 48 -18.81 15.70 21.57
N LYS A 49 -19.95 16.36 21.77
CA LYS A 49 -21.23 15.90 21.18
C LYS A 49 -21.16 15.94 19.66
N GLN A 50 -20.69 17.04 19.09
CA GLN A 50 -20.59 17.20 17.65
C GLN A 50 -19.57 16.26 17.02
N ALA A 51 -18.41 16.06 17.67
CA ALA A 51 -17.42 15.07 17.27
C ALA A 51 -17.98 13.63 17.31
N ALA A 52 -18.75 13.31 18.35
CA ALA A 52 -19.40 12.01 18.45
C ALA A 52 -20.46 11.78 17.37
N LEU A 53 -21.25 12.79 17.02
CA LEU A 53 -22.19 12.74 15.92
C LEU A 53 -21.44 12.53 14.59
N LYS A 54 -20.39 13.30 14.34
CA LYS A 54 -19.55 13.19 13.14
C LYS A 54 -18.88 11.80 13.00
N ALA A 55 -18.51 11.19 14.13
CA ALA A 55 -17.92 9.86 14.18
C ALA A 55 -18.96 8.71 14.22
N ASP A 56 -20.25 9.00 14.23
CA ASP A 56 -21.34 8.03 14.47
C ASP A 56 -21.09 7.18 15.73
N TYR A 57 -20.70 7.87 16.83
CA TYR A 57 -20.33 7.24 18.11
C TYR A 57 -21.44 7.39 19.13
N TYR A 58 -22.13 6.31 19.46
CA TYR A 58 -23.15 6.24 20.50
C TYR A 58 -24.11 7.43 20.56
N VAL A 59 -24.59 7.90 19.41
CA VAL A 59 -25.43 9.10 19.24
C VAL A 59 -26.59 9.14 20.24
N ASN A 60 -27.24 7.99 20.48
CA ASN A 60 -28.43 7.91 21.35
C ASN A 60 -28.12 8.01 22.86
N ILE A 61 -26.84 7.82 23.26
CA ILE A 61 -26.45 7.80 24.67
C ILE A 61 -25.27 8.73 24.96
N ILE A 62 -24.97 9.66 24.05
CA ILE A 62 -23.78 10.51 24.16
C ILE A 62 -23.73 11.30 25.46
N ASN A 63 -24.87 11.82 25.95
CA ASN A 63 -24.93 12.59 27.19
C ASN A 63 -24.45 11.79 28.40
N SER A 64 -24.68 10.49 28.46
CA SER A 64 -24.22 9.60 29.52
C SER A 64 -22.74 9.20 29.37
N LYS A 65 -22.11 9.54 28.26
CA LYS A 65 -20.71 9.22 27.94
C LYS A 65 -19.77 10.42 27.99
N ILE A 66 -20.28 11.65 28.09
CA ILE A 66 -19.50 12.89 28.00
C ILE A 66 -18.34 12.87 29.00
N ASP A 67 -18.58 12.57 30.26
CA ASP A 67 -17.55 12.62 31.31
C ASP A 67 -16.42 11.61 31.05
N SER A 68 -16.76 10.38 30.63
CA SER A 68 -15.77 9.37 30.25
C SER A 68 -14.97 9.78 29.01
N ILE A 69 -15.61 10.46 28.06
CA ILE A 69 -14.93 10.98 26.85
C ILE A 69 -14.02 12.14 27.21
N LYS A 70 -14.43 13.03 28.14
CA LYS A 70 -13.58 14.12 28.67
C LYS A 70 -12.30 13.59 29.29
N GLU A 71 -12.43 12.63 30.21
CA GLU A 71 -11.27 12.01 30.86
C GLU A 71 -10.30 11.43 29.82
N THR A 72 -10.83 10.75 28.81
CA THR A 72 -10.03 10.19 27.73
C THR A 72 -9.37 11.29 26.89
N TRP A 73 -10.10 12.37 26.61
CA TRP A 73 -9.60 13.51 25.86
C TRP A 73 -8.47 14.25 26.61
N GLU A 74 -8.62 14.46 27.90
CA GLU A 74 -7.60 15.11 28.72
C GLU A 74 -6.25 14.36 28.72
N ILE A 75 -6.29 13.03 28.76
CA ILE A 75 -5.10 12.20 28.68
C ILE A 75 -4.48 12.27 27.28
N TYR A 76 -5.32 12.11 26.26
CA TYR A 76 -4.89 12.08 24.87
C TYR A 76 -4.34 13.44 24.41
N SER A 77 -5.02 14.55 24.74
CA SER A 77 -4.60 15.89 24.35
C SER A 77 -3.25 16.29 24.96
N LYS A 78 -3.01 15.96 26.24
CA LYS A 78 -1.70 16.17 26.87
C LYS A 78 -0.59 15.39 26.18
N SER A 79 -0.84 14.13 25.82
CA SER A 79 0.12 13.32 25.11
C SER A 79 0.39 13.86 23.70
N LEU A 80 -0.64 14.40 23.03
CA LEU A 80 -0.51 15.04 21.73
C LEU A 80 0.30 16.34 21.81
N GLU A 81 0.07 17.17 22.84
CA GLU A 81 0.86 18.37 23.08
C GLU A 81 2.34 18.06 23.28
N GLU A 82 2.67 17.05 24.11
CA GLU A 82 4.06 16.61 24.31
C GLU A 82 4.70 16.10 23.02
N LEU A 83 3.94 15.34 22.22
CA LEU A 83 4.40 14.87 20.91
C LEU A 83 4.73 16.04 19.99
N ASN A 84 3.89 17.08 19.98
CA ASN A 84 4.07 18.26 19.11
C ASN A 84 5.28 19.14 19.52
N LYS A 85 5.73 19.05 20.78
CA LYS A 85 6.96 19.73 21.23
C LYS A 85 8.25 19.09 20.67
N THR A 86 8.18 17.86 20.19
CA THR A 86 9.34 17.16 19.62
C THR A 86 9.46 17.51 18.13
N PRO A 87 10.49 18.24 17.69
CA PRO A 87 10.61 18.62 16.29
C PRO A 87 10.88 17.41 15.41
N THR A 88 10.24 17.38 14.25
CA THR A 88 10.53 16.42 13.18
C THR A 88 10.22 17.06 11.83
N ASN A 89 10.95 16.67 10.81
CA ASN A 89 10.66 17.03 9.41
C ASN A 89 9.77 15.99 8.71
N LYS A 90 9.35 14.94 9.44
CA LYS A 90 8.51 13.87 8.90
C LYS A 90 7.05 14.04 9.29
N ILE A 91 6.17 13.54 8.45
CA ILE A 91 4.74 13.45 8.76
C ILE A 91 4.52 12.31 9.74
N ARG A 92 4.08 12.64 10.95
CA ARG A 92 3.78 11.65 11.98
C ARG A 92 2.42 11.01 11.77
N ARG A 93 2.40 9.67 11.87
CA ARG A 93 1.17 8.88 11.83
C ARG A 93 0.77 8.48 13.25
N ILE A 94 -0.25 9.15 13.77
CA ILE A 94 -0.85 8.84 15.08
C ILE A 94 -1.92 7.78 14.88
N LEU A 95 -1.75 6.64 15.53
CA LEU A 95 -2.66 5.50 15.42
C LEU A 95 -3.26 5.15 16.78
N SER A 96 -4.42 4.46 16.75
CA SER A 96 -4.95 3.81 17.94
C SER A 96 -3.93 2.80 18.48
N ASP A 97 -3.95 2.55 19.77
CA ASP A 97 -2.99 1.65 20.43
C ASP A 97 -2.94 0.28 19.79
N LYS A 98 -4.11 -0.27 19.40
CA LYS A 98 -4.21 -1.56 18.74
C LYS A 98 -3.59 -1.53 17.35
N ASP A 99 -3.88 -0.50 16.57
CA ASP A 99 -3.35 -0.36 15.21
C ASP A 99 -1.85 -0.06 15.25
N TRP A 100 -1.41 0.70 16.28
CA TRP A 100 0.00 1.01 16.50
C TRP A 100 0.83 -0.26 16.69
N ASP A 101 0.40 -1.17 17.56
CA ASP A 101 1.09 -2.43 17.80
C ASP A 101 1.24 -3.24 16.49
N THR A 102 0.16 -3.30 15.70
CA THR A 102 0.19 -4.00 14.41
C THR A 102 1.11 -3.33 13.39
N VAL A 103 0.99 -2.02 13.21
CA VAL A 103 1.80 -1.28 12.23
C VAL A 103 3.27 -1.30 12.63
N ASN A 104 3.58 -1.03 13.90
CA ASN A 104 4.94 -1.06 14.40
C ASN A 104 5.56 -2.45 14.27
N GLY A 105 4.81 -3.51 14.63
CA GLY A 105 5.27 -4.89 14.48
C GLY A 105 5.63 -5.22 13.02
N CYS A 106 4.77 -4.85 12.07
CA CYS A 106 5.03 -5.05 10.63
C CYS A 106 6.25 -4.24 10.15
N VAL A 107 6.35 -2.96 10.52
CA VAL A 107 7.46 -2.08 10.14
C VAL A 107 8.79 -2.64 10.68
N GLN A 108 8.84 -2.96 11.97
CA GLN A 108 10.04 -3.53 12.59
C GLN A 108 10.43 -4.87 11.96
N SER A 109 9.46 -5.71 11.61
CA SER A 109 9.73 -6.98 10.94
C SER A 109 10.35 -6.78 9.55
N CYS A 110 9.81 -5.86 8.75
CA CYS A 110 10.37 -5.54 7.44
C CYS A 110 11.78 -4.96 7.55
N LEU A 111 12.02 -4.03 8.49
CA LEU A 111 13.33 -3.40 8.67
C LEU A 111 14.40 -4.36 9.23
N LYS A 112 14.01 -5.32 10.08
CA LYS A 112 14.92 -6.33 10.63
C LYS A 112 15.19 -7.49 9.67
N ASN A 113 14.31 -7.73 8.71
CA ASN A 113 14.49 -8.75 7.69
C ASN A 113 15.48 -8.24 6.65
N LYS A 114 16.73 -8.72 6.74
CA LYS A 114 17.82 -8.27 5.87
C LYS A 114 17.49 -8.39 4.38
N GLU A 115 16.81 -9.46 3.97
CA GLU A 115 16.48 -9.68 2.56
C GLU A 115 15.47 -8.63 2.05
N ILE A 116 14.46 -8.28 2.87
CA ILE A 116 13.49 -7.23 2.54
C ILE A 116 14.15 -5.86 2.57
N TYR A 117 14.92 -5.60 3.62
CA TYR A 117 15.63 -4.33 3.79
C TYR A 117 16.57 -4.05 2.61
N ASP A 118 17.40 -5.02 2.21
CA ASP A 118 18.35 -4.87 1.11
C ASP A 118 17.64 -4.67 -0.26
N LYS A 119 16.42 -5.19 -0.43
CA LYS A 119 15.62 -4.97 -1.64
C LYS A 119 14.98 -3.58 -1.70
N LEU A 120 14.55 -3.06 -0.56
CA LEU A 120 13.97 -1.72 -0.45
C LEU A 120 15.05 -0.63 -0.39
N HIS A 121 16.19 -0.96 0.18
CA HIS A 121 17.33 -0.06 0.32
C HIS A 121 18.58 -0.72 -0.29
N PRO A 122 18.63 -0.83 -1.63
CA PRO A 122 19.80 -1.42 -2.27
C PRO A 122 21.04 -0.64 -1.82
N LYS A 123 21.97 -1.39 -1.24
CA LYS A 123 23.22 -0.83 -0.73
C LYS A 123 24.06 -0.39 -1.91
N ASN A 124 23.97 0.89 -2.17
CA ASN A 124 25.06 1.55 -2.86
C ASN A 124 25.04 3.03 -2.52
N LEU A 125 25.40 3.33 -1.25
CA LEU A 125 25.66 4.70 -0.80
C LEU A 125 26.79 5.39 -1.60
N TYR A 126 27.43 4.66 -2.53
CA TYR A 126 28.50 5.14 -3.40
C TYR A 126 28.33 4.73 -4.87
N ASP A 127 27.29 4.00 -5.24
CA ASP A 127 27.03 3.68 -6.64
C ASP A 127 26.03 4.69 -7.23
N GLU A 128 26.59 5.63 -7.97
CA GLU A 128 25.83 6.59 -8.80
C GLU A 128 24.99 5.91 -9.88
N PHE A 129 24.95 4.56 -9.88
CA PHE A 129 24.34 3.75 -10.94
C PHE A 129 23.09 3.00 -10.52
N VAL A 130 22.62 3.14 -9.25
CA VAL A 130 21.38 2.52 -8.77
C VAL A 130 20.37 3.57 -8.32
N ASP A 131 19.27 3.66 -9.02
CA ASP A 131 18.14 4.50 -8.64
C ASP A 131 17.04 3.65 -8.00
N SER A 132 16.41 4.19 -6.96
CA SER A 132 15.28 3.56 -6.26
C SER A 132 14.08 4.50 -6.21
N TYR A 133 12.91 3.98 -6.57
CA TYR A 133 11.67 4.73 -6.66
C TYR A 133 10.62 4.08 -5.75
N PHE A 134 9.89 4.89 -4.99
CA PHE A 134 8.88 4.44 -4.04
C PHE A 134 7.53 5.06 -4.34
N GLU A 135 6.46 4.24 -4.24
CA GLU A 135 5.08 4.71 -4.42
C GLU A 135 4.88 5.46 -5.75
N ASP A 136 5.62 5.04 -6.78
CA ASP A 136 5.67 5.71 -8.08
C ASP A 136 4.43 5.41 -8.92
N ALA A 137 3.87 6.47 -9.52
CA ALA A 137 2.67 6.39 -10.33
C ALA A 137 3.00 6.42 -11.82
N LEU A 138 2.87 5.29 -12.48
CA LEU A 138 3.04 5.15 -13.92
C LEU A 138 1.69 5.23 -14.65
N PHE A 139 1.67 5.96 -15.76
CA PHE A 139 0.50 6.13 -16.61
C PHE A 139 0.79 5.54 -17.98
N ILE A 140 -0.14 4.74 -18.48
CA ILE A 140 -0.02 4.11 -19.82
C ILE A 140 -1.39 3.93 -20.44
N ASP A 141 -1.45 4.09 -21.76
CA ASP A 141 -2.64 3.77 -22.54
C ASP A 141 -2.50 2.34 -23.12
N PHE A 142 -3.43 1.47 -22.73
CA PHE A 142 -3.55 0.14 -23.33
C PHE A 142 -4.46 0.19 -24.53
N ILE A 143 -3.95 -0.24 -25.69
CA ILE A 143 -4.75 -0.45 -26.90
C ILE A 143 -5.41 -1.82 -26.78
N VAL A 144 -6.72 -1.81 -26.64
CA VAL A 144 -7.52 -3.04 -26.61
C VAL A 144 -7.92 -3.42 -28.02
N THR A 145 -7.68 -4.67 -28.40
CA THR A 145 -8.01 -5.17 -29.72
C THR A 145 -8.92 -6.40 -29.64
N TYR A 146 -9.87 -6.48 -30.55
CA TYR A 146 -10.71 -7.65 -30.76
C TYR A 146 -10.61 -8.07 -32.23
N GLN A 147 -10.28 -9.33 -32.48
CA GLN A 147 -10.07 -9.88 -33.86
C GLN A 147 -9.16 -8.99 -34.73
N GLY A 148 -8.09 -8.47 -34.11
CA GLY A 148 -7.10 -7.63 -34.81
C GLY A 148 -7.53 -6.18 -35.08
N LYS A 149 -8.74 -5.78 -34.69
CA LYS A 149 -9.22 -4.39 -34.78
C LYS A 149 -9.12 -3.71 -33.42
N GLN A 150 -8.65 -2.47 -33.39
CA GLN A 150 -8.66 -1.66 -32.19
C GLN A 150 -10.11 -1.34 -31.81
N CYS A 151 -10.49 -1.64 -30.57
CA CYS A 151 -11.82 -1.41 -30.02
C CYS A 151 -11.84 -0.21 -29.08
N ALA A 152 -10.80 -0.09 -28.23
CA ALA A 152 -10.71 0.94 -27.22
C ALA A 152 -9.26 1.30 -26.92
N ILE A 153 -9.06 2.48 -26.34
CA ILE A 153 -7.83 2.89 -25.67
C ILE A 153 -8.20 3.10 -24.21
N LEU A 154 -7.61 2.32 -23.32
CA LEU A 154 -7.89 2.37 -21.90
C LEU A 154 -6.74 3.03 -21.15
N PRO A 155 -6.95 4.19 -20.52
CA PRO A 155 -5.94 4.80 -19.68
C PRO A 155 -5.79 3.98 -18.40
N PHE A 156 -4.58 3.53 -18.13
CA PHE A 156 -4.20 2.82 -16.90
C PHE A 156 -3.31 3.69 -16.03
N LYS A 157 -3.61 3.72 -14.75
CA LYS A 157 -2.74 4.23 -13.71
C LYS A 157 -2.31 3.08 -12.82
N LEU A 158 -1.03 2.88 -12.72
CA LEU A 158 -0.40 1.91 -11.82
C LEU A 158 0.33 2.69 -10.74
N LYS A 159 0.26 2.21 -9.51
CA LYS A 159 1.08 2.72 -8.43
C LYS A 159 1.95 1.55 -7.95
N ILE A 160 3.24 1.65 -8.22
CA ILE A 160 4.23 0.63 -7.87
C ILE A 160 4.80 0.96 -6.50
N ASP A 161 4.78 0.01 -5.59
CA ASP A 161 5.26 0.19 -4.21
C ASP A 161 6.75 0.57 -4.18
N ASN A 162 7.58 -0.20 -4.87
CA ASN A 162 9.01 0.09 -5.04
C ASN A 162 9.55 -0.55 -6.31
N TRP A 163 10.40 0.17 -7.01
CA TRP A 163 11.22 -0.40 -8.07
C TRP A 163 12.60 0.24 -8.10
N THR A 164 13.57 -0.53 -8.59
CA THR A 164 14.96 -0.08 -8.70
C THR A 164 15.49 -0.36 -10.09
N ILE A 165 16.40 0.50 -10.56
CA ILE A 165 17.16 0.31 -11.79
C ILE A 165 18.65 0.34 -11.44
N ASP A 166 19.33 -0.76 -11.74
CA ASP A 166 20.78 -0.91 -11.57
C ASP A 166 21.41 -0.95 -12.97
N PHE A 167 22.09 0.13 -13.31
CA PHE A 167 22.67 0.31 -14.63
C PHE A 167 23.91 -0.54 -14.85
N ASP A 168 24.66 -0.89 -13.80
CA ASP A 168 25.85 -1.71 -13.89
C ASP A 168 25.51 -3.18 -14.13
N SER A 169 24.64 -3.73 -13.29
CA SER A 169 24.20 -5.12 -13.43
C SER A 169 23.12 -5.29 -14.51
N LYS A 170 22.56 -4.20 -15.04
CA LYS A 170 21.45 -4.17 -15.99
C LYS A 170 20.21 -4.91 -15.48
N ILE A 171 19.86 -4.62 -14.23
CA ILE A 171 18.73 -5.25 -13.55
C ILE A 171 17.69 -4.19 -13.20
N LEU A 172 16.46 -4.42 -13.65
CA LEU A 172 15.26 -3.80 -13.10
C LEU A 172 14.71 -4.71 -12.01
N THR A 173 14.40 -4.14 -10.85
CA THR A 173 13.72 -4.88 -9.78
C THR A 173 12.40 -4.23 -9.46
N LEU A 174 11.35 -5.02 -9.44
CA LEU A 174 10.01 -4.65 -9.01
C LEU A 174 9.72 -5.34 -7.68
N ASN A 175 9.44 -4.56 -6.65
CA ASN A 175 9.04 -5.04 -5.33
C ASN A 175 7.63 -4.57 -5.00
N ASP A 176 6.79 -5.48 -4.55
CA ASP A 176 5.41 -5.20 -4.16
C ASP A 176 5.18 -5.69 -2.72
N LEU A 177 4.80 -4.78 -1.82
CA LEU A 177 4.64 -5.04 -0.40
C LEU A 177 3.20 -5.47 -0.10
N LYS A 178 3.05 -6.65 0.49
CA LYS A 178 1.74 -7.20 0.87
C LYS A 178 1.66 -7.52 2.34
N THR A 179 0.51 -7.24 2.92
CA THR A 179 0.18 -7.67 4.27
C THR A 179 -0.75 -8.88 4.23
N THR A 180 -0.59 -9.79 5.17
CA THR A 180 -1.43 -10.98 5.28
C THR A 180 -1.79 -11.30 6.72
N ARG A 181 -2.99 -11.87 6.93
CA ARG A 181 -3.38 -12.47 8.22
C ARG A 181 -3.02 -13.96 8.30
N LYS A 182 -2.64 -14.57 7.17
CA LYS A 182 -2.16 -15.96 7.11
C LYS A 182 -0.65 -15.98 7.26
N SER A 183 -0.11 -17.14 7.61
CA SER A 183 1.35 -17.29 7.68
C SER A 183 2.02 -16.96 6.34
N VAL A 184 3.12 -16.19 6.40
CA VAL A 184 3.94 -15.91 5.22
C VAL A 184 4.37 -17.20 4.54
N ASN A 185 4.61 -18.29 5.28
CA ASN A 185 5.07 -19.57 4.74
C ASN A 185 4.08 -20.27 3.80
N VAL A 186 2.80 -19.87 3.81
CA VAL A 186 1.78 -20.41 2.91
C VAL A 186 1.32 -19.41 1.85
N PHE A 187 1.80 -18.18 1.89
CA PHE A 187 1.33 -17.10 1.01
C PHE A 187 1.37 -17.45 -0.48
N MET A 188 2.48 -18.05 -0.93
CA MET A 188 2.71 -18.45 -2.34
C MET A 188 2.24 -19.88 -2.66
N LYS A 189 1.70 -20.62 -1.68
CA LYS A 189 1.20 -21.97 -1.93
C LYS A 189 -0.12 -21.93 -2.68
N GLU A 190 -0.36 -22.95 -3.50
CA GLU A 190 -1.58 -23.13 -4.27
C GLU A 190 -2.85 -22.94 -3.41
N GLY A 191 -3.82 -22.21 -3.95
CA GLY A 191 -5.08 -21.89 -3.28
C GLY A 191 -4.97 -20.88 -2.13
N ASN A 192 -3.80 -20.29 -1.88
CA ASN A 192 -3.60 -19.28 -0.86
C ASN A 192 -3.61 -17.84 -1.44
N SER A 193 -3.11 -16.90 -0.66
CA SER A 193 -3.29 -15.46 -0.95
C SER A 193 -2.79 -15.06 -2.33
N PHE A 194 -1.66 -15.62 -2.78
CA PHE A 194 -1.09 -15.29 -4.08
C PHE A 194 -2.04 -15.63 -5.22
N ASP A 195 -2.62 -16.84 -5.20
CA ASP A 195 -3.57 -17.29 -6.23
C ASP A 195 -4.95 -16.65 -6.03
N HIS A 196 -5.43 -16.60 -4.79
CA HIS A 196 -6.76 -16.08 -4.46
C HIS A 196 -6.96 -14.63 -4.94
N TYR A 197 -5.93 -13.78 -4.79
CA TYR A 197 -5.97 -12.38 -5.23
C TYR A 197 -5.40 -12.17 -6.63
N ASP A 198 -5.03 -13.25 -7.33
CA ASP A 198 -4.44 -13.20 -8.68
C ASP A 198 -3.23 -12.23 -8.76
N TYR A 199 -2.36 -12.32 -7.76
CA TYR A 199 -1.17 -11.47 -7.73
C TYR A 199 -0.21 -11.73 -8.90
N CYS A 200 -0.25 -12.93 -9.50
CA CYS A 200 0.50 -13.20 -10.72
C CYS A 200 0.11 -12.25 -11.86
N ARG A 201 -1.18 -11.92 -12.01
CA ARG A 201 -1.67 -10.92 -12.97
C ARG A 201 -1.16 -9.53 -12.64
N GLN A 202 -1.28 -9.10 -11.36
CA GLN A 202 -0.77 -7.80 -10.93
C GLN A 202 0.72 -7.65 -11.23
N MET A 203 1.53 -8.63 -10.83
CA MET A 203 2.99 -8.60 -11.02
C MET A 203 3.38 -8.61 -12.50
N ASN A 204 2.65 -9.34 -13.34
CA ASN A 204 2.88 -9.31 -14.78
C ASN A 204 2.60 -7.94 -15.39
N VAL A 205 1.46 -7.34 -15.05
CA VAL A 205 1.08 -6.01 -15.57
C VAL A 205 2.06 -4.94 -15.10
N TYR A 206 2.37 -4.92 -13.80
CA TYR A 206 3.32 -3.96 -13.23
C TYR A 206 4.70 -4.09 -13.88
N GLY A 207 5.20 -5.33 -14.01
CA GLY A 207 6.49 -5.59 -14.65
C GLY A 207 6.53 -5.20 -16.13
N ALA A 208 5.44 -5.45 -16.89
CA ALA A 208 5.35 -5.08 -18.28
C ALA A 208 5.31 -3.55 -18.49
N VAL A 209 4.56 -2.83 -17.65
CA VAL A 209 4.48 -1.36 -17.70
C VAL A 209 5.79 -0.74 -17.27
N LEU A 210 6.40 -1.22 -16.19
CA LEU A 210 7.71 -0.75 -15.74
C LEU A 210 8.77 -0.97 -16.83
N TRP A 211 8.79 -2.15 -17.45
CA TRP A 211 9.71 -2.44 -18.54
C TRP A 211 9.54 -1.45 -19.71
N TYR A 212 8.30 -1.21 -20.13
CA TYR A 212 7.99 -0.27 -21.21
C TYR A 212 8.40 1.17 -20.86
N TYR A 213 8.12 1.59 -19.62
CA TYR A 213 8.55 2.89 -19.10
C TYR A 213 10.08 3.03 -19.17
N CYS A 214 10.80 2.06 -18.61
CA CYS A 214 12.27 2.08 -18.59
C CYS A 214 12.89 1.95 -19.98
N MET A 215 12.26 1.23 -20.90
CA MET A 215 12.68 1.19 -22.30
C MET A 215 12.62 2.58 -22.95
N LYS A 216 11.56 3.34 -22.66
CA LYS A 216 11.39 4.70 -23.22
C LYS A 216 12.32 5.73 -22.60
N HIS A 217 12.52 5.67 -21.30
CA HIS A 217 13.20 6.73 -20.56
C HIS A 217 14.68 6.45 -20.29
N PHE A 218 15.07 5.18 -20.23
CA PHE A 218 16.42 4.75 -19.87
C PHE A 218 17.09 3.85 -20.90
N GLY A 219 16.43 3.58 -22.03
CA GLY A 219 16.99 2.74 -23.11
C GLY A 219 17.12 1.27 -22.73
N VAL A 220 16.34 0.79 -21.76
CA VAL A 220 16.34 -0.61 -21.32
C VAL A 220 15.88 -1.52 -22.44
N SER A 221 16.65 -2.55 -22.79
CA SER A 221 16.23 -3.57 -23.74
C SER A 221 16.86 -4.94 -23.45
N LYS A 222 16.21 -6.00 -23.90
CA LYS A 222 16.72 -7.37 -23.77
C LYS A 222 18.00 -7.60 -24.56
N GLU A 223 18.11 -6.97 -25.72
CA GLU A 223 19.27 -7.03 -26.61
C GLU A 223 20.53 -6.47 -25.94
N LEU A 224 20.33 -5.49 -25.02
CA LEU A 224 21.40 -4.91 -24.23
C LEU A 224 21.70 -5.70 -22.94
N GLY A 225 21.03 -6.84 -22.73
CA GLY A 225 21.26 -7.73 -21.60
C GLY A 225 20.47 -7.40 -20.33
N TRP A 226 19.52 -6.46 -20.41
CA TRP A 226 18.68 -6.11 -19.24
C TRP A 226 17.75 -7.25 -18.82
N GLN A 227 17.55 -7.35 -17.52
CA GLN A 227 16.65 -8.33 -16.90
C GLN A 227 15.68 -7.66 -15.94
N LEU A 228 14.48 -8.21 -15.83
CA LEU A 228 13.49 -7.82 -14.84
C LEU A 228 13.38 -8.89 -13.74
N LYS A 229 13.54 -8.49 -12.50
CA LYS A 229 13.27 -9.32 -11.31
C LYS A 229 12.03 -8.79 -10.61
N THR A 230 11.15 -9.70 -10.21
CA THR A 230 9.89 -9.34 -9.54
C THR A 230 9.79 -10.04 -8.20
N ASN A 231 9.51 -9.30 -7.15
CA ASN A 231 9.45 -9.82 -5.78
C ASN A 231 8.14 -9.41 -5.10
N MET A 232 7.60 -10.32 -4.30
CA MET A 232 6.57 -10.05 -3.31
C MET A 232 7.22 -9.97 -1.94
N LEU A 233 7.09 -8.82 -1.28
CA LEU A 233 7.54 -8.61 0.09
C LEU A 233 6.33 -8.75 1.00
N VAL A 234 6.30 -9.81 1.81
CA VAL A 234 5.09 -10.18 2.56
C VAL A 234 5.34 -10.07 4.05
N VAL A 235 4.41 -9.44 4.79
CA VAL A 235 4.46 -9.33 6.25
C VAL A 235 3.13 -9.73 6.87
N GLU A 236 3.19 -10.51 7.94
CA GLU A 236 2.03 -10.92 8.74
C GLU A 236 1.52 -9.75 9.60
N THR A 237 0.19 -9.57 9.67
CA THR A 237 -0.45 -8.57 10.54
C THR A 237 -0.94 -9.16 11.86
N ILE A 238 -0.52 -10.38 12.18
CA ILE A 238 -0.79 -11.06 13.44
C ILE A 238 0.45 -11.06 14.33
N PRO A 239 0.31 -11.24 15.66
CA PRO A 239 1.45 -11.31 16.58
C PRO A 239 2.52 -12.29 16.09
N ASN A 240 3.78 -11.91 16.22
CA ASN A 240 5.04 -12.35 15.65
C ASN A 240 5.41 -11.62 14.35
N TYR A 241 4.45 -11.09 13.60
CA TYR A 241 4.70 -10.20 12.44
C TYR A 241 5.78 -10.73 11.49
N TRP A 242 5.82 -12.04 11.22
CA TRP A 242 6.81 -12.64 10.33
C TRP A 242 6.79 -11.96 8.97
N SER A 243 7.96 -11.75 8.41
CA SER A 243 8.10 -11.19 7.06
C SER A 243 8.97 -12.08 6.19
N ARG A 244 8.66 -12.11 4.88
CA ARG A 244 9.38 -12.92 3.91
C ARG A 244 9.34 -12.27 2.54
N SER A 245 10.44 -12.39 1.81
CA SER A 245 10.52 -12.05 0.41
C SER A 245 10.33 -13.29 -0.45
N TYR A 246 9.60 -13.15 -1.55
CA TYR A 246 9.39 -14.18 -2.55
C TYR A 246 9.75 -13.65 -3.92
N TYR A 247 10.48 -14.43 -4.67
CA TYR A 247 10.68 -14.20 -6.09
C TYR A 247 9.45 -14.72 -6.86
N VAL A 248 8.92 -13.92 -7.77
CA VAL A 248 7.82 -14.33 -8.67
C VAL A 248 8.45 -14.93 -9.92
N THR A 249 8.18 -16.22 -10.16
CA THR A 249 8.82 -16.97 -11.23
C THR A 249 8.29 -16.58 -12.63
N ASN A 250 9.06 -16.90 -13.65
CA ASN A 250 8.64 -16.67 -15.04
C ASN A 250 7.34 -17.42 -15.40
N GLU A 251 7.12 -18.60 -14.83
CA GLU A 251 5.90 -19.40 -15.01
C GLU A 251 4.69 -18.67 -14.41
N GLN A 252 4.85 -18.10 -13.19
CA GLN A 252 3.80 -17.30 -12.57
C GLN A 252 3.51 -16.02 -13.35
N LEU A 253 4.55 -15.35 -13.87
CA LEU A 253 4.37 -14.19 -14.74
C LEU A 253 3.67 -14.54 -16.06
N LYS A 254 3.99 -15.70 -16.67
CA LYS A 254 3.28 -16.18 -17.87
C LYS A 254 1.82 -16.49 -17.58
N LEU A 255 1.52 -17.07 -16.42
CA LEU A 255 0.14 -17.29 -15.95
C LEU A 255 -0.58 -15.94 -15.80
N GLY A 256 0.03 -14.98 -15.13
CA GLY A 256 -0.50 -13.63 -14.98
C GLY A 256 -0.77 -12.93 -16.31
N LYS A 257 0.10 -13.12 -17.30
CA LYS A 257 -0.12 -12.61 -18.66
C LYS A 257 -1.37 -13.21 -19.30
N ARG A 258 -1.61 -14.52 -19.14
CA ARG A 258 -2.83 -15.16 -19.66
C ARG A 258 -4.07 -14.58 -19.00
N HIS A 259 -4.10 -14.49 -17.68
CA HIS A 259 -5.23 -13.90 -16.93
C HIS A 259 -5.48 -12.43 -17.33
N PHE A 260 -4.42 -11.66 -17.55
CA PHE A 260 -4.57 -10.29 -18.05
C PHE A 260 -5.15 -10.23 -19.45
N ASN A 261 -4.67 -11.08 -20.38
CA ASN A 261 -5.19 -11.13 -21.74
C ASN A 261 -6.67 -11.54 -21.77
N GLU A 262 -7.09 -12.51 -20.95
CA GLU A 262 -8.48 -12.91 -20.81
C GLU A 262 -9.35 -11.76 -20.30
N LEU A 263 -8.86 -11.01 -19.30
CA LEU A 263 -9.54 -9.80 -18.82
C LEU A 263 -9.68 -8.75 -19.93
N MET A 264 -8.60 -8.47 -20.65
CA MET A 264 -8.61 -7.48 -21.73
C MET A 264 -9.49 -7.91 -22.90
N PHE A 265 -9.57 -9.21 -23.19
CA PHE A 265 -10.52 -9.73 -24.16
C PHE A 265 -11.97 -9.47 -23.74
N ARG A 266 -12.32 -9.71 -22.46
CA ARG A 266 -13.66 -9.41 -21.94
C ARG A 266 -13.98 -7.92 -22.02
N VAL A 267 -13.02 -7.06 -21.66
CA VAL A 267 -13.19 -5.62 -21.81
C VAL A 267 -13.44 -5.24 -23.26
N ALA A 268 -12.62 -5.76 -24.20
CA ALA A 268 -12.80 -5.50 -25.64
C ALA A 268 -14.18 -5.93 -26.15
N TYR A 269 -14.63 -7.08 -25.69
CA TYR A 269 -15.96 -7.60 -26.04
C TYR A 269 -17.07 -6.69 -25.52
N CYS A 270 -16.98 -6.27 -24.26
CA CYS A 270 -17.96 -5.36 -23.66
C CYS A 270 -17.98 -3.99 -24.36
N GLU A 271 -16.81 -3.44 -24.72
CA GLU A 271 -16.72 -2.19 -25.47
C GLU A 271 -17.37 -2.28 -26.86
N MET A 272 -17.31 -3.45 -27.51
CA MET A 272 -17.90 -3.62 -28.84
C MET A 272 -19.40 -3.96 -28.82
N PHE A 273 -19.84 -4.72 -27.82
CA PHE A 273 -21.19 -5.32 -27.83
C PHE A 273 -22.08 -4.88 -26.67
N GLY A 274 -21.55 -4.09 -25.74
CA GLY A 274 -22.21 -3.61 -24.52
C GLY A 274 -21.99 -4.54 -23.31
N TYR A 275 -22.14 -3.98 -22.13
CA TYR A 275 -21.83 -4.65 -20.86
C TYR A 275 -22.94 -5.60 -20.38
N ASP A 276 -24.14 -5.54 -20.97
CA ASP A 276 -25.30 -6.35 -20.57
C ASP A 276 -25.37 -7.71 -21.30
N LYS A 277 -24.41 -8.03 -22.13
CA LYS A 277 -24.37 -9.30 -22.86
C LYS A 277 -23.51 -10.32 -22.13
N GLU A 278 -24.07 -11.50 -21.89
CA GLU A 278 -23.30 -12.65 -21.42
C GLU A 278 -22.23 -13.01 -22.46
N ILE A 279 -21.01 -13.18 -21.98
CA ILE A 279 -19.89 -13.61 -22.82
C ILE A 279 -19.92 -15.13 -22.83
N GLU A 280 -20.42 -15.73 -23.91
CA GLU A 280 -20.27 -17.17 -24.12
C GLU A 280 -18.82 -17.44 -24.54
N PHE A 281 -18.11 -18.20 -23.73
CA PHE A 281 -16.78 -18.72 -24.06
C PHE A 281 -16.95 -20.12 -24.66
N GLU A 282 -16.65 -20.27 -25.94
CA GLU A 282 -16.46 -21.57 -26.56
C GLU A 282 -15.09 -22.17 -26.21
#